data_0435717108cda9bc2e7e9f7964d850bf
#
_entry.id   0435717108cda9bc2e7e9f7964d850bf
#
_cell.length_a   1.000
_cell.length_b   1.000
_cell.length_c   1.000
_cell.angle_alpha   90.00
_cell.angle_beta   90.00
_cell.angle_gamma   90.00
#
_symmetry.space_group_name_H-M   'P 1'
#
loop_
_entity.id
_entity.type
_entity.pdbx_description
1 polymer ?
#
loop_
_entity_poly.entity_id
_entity_poly.type
_entity_poly.pdbx_seq_one_letter_code
_entity_poly.pdbx_strand_id
1 'polypeptide(L)'
;GDVYKRQFLLLSLGANDNNKNQPYFASPGELRVFNILPVRTMHPHRNTAGETSFVADIDFTWLTASGSRHPAPRAKLILYPQYPEVRFSGFLDGANFPAADLMRYDAQHSLPERILFLGVTPARQTFGFVTLARGPVGRQLAALGDLPQVGVFYEVPLVAARDGKALLCHELHRIHDLGWIPATTMERDAHGNWVRVPCRGPRCGGCTLETELGIPPNDDAEPDFAGWEVKQHAVSTFANIEAGVITLFTPEPQGGVYRDQGVIPFMRRYG
;
A
#
# COMPACT_ATOMS: atom_id res chain seq x y z
N GLY A 1 -6.25 -9.98 -7.43
CA GLY A 1 -6.33 -9.77 -6.07
C GLY A 1 -5.41 -8.68 -5.55
N ASP A 2 -5.91 -7.90 -4.68
CA ASP A 2 -5.51 -6.58 -4.19
C ASP A 2 -4.37 -6.58 -3.19
N VAL A 3 -3.29 -7.25 -3.48
CA VAL A 3 -2.20 -7.51 -2.53
C VAL A 3 -1.40 -6.25 -2.14
N TYR A 4 -1.53 -5.13 -2.85
CA TYR A 4 -0.67 -3.95 -2.67
C TYR A 4 -1.41 -2.62 -2.56
N LYS A 5 -2.66 -2.64 -2.12
CA LYS A 5 -3.34 -1.41 -1.70
C LYS A 5 -2.65 -0.86 -0.47
N ARG A 6 -2.56 0.47 -0.39
CA ARG A 6 -2.00 1.23 0.73
C ARG A 6 -2.64 0.80 2.06
N GLN A 7 -2.19 -0.32 2.63
CA GLN A 7 -2.67 -0.83 3.90
C GLN A 7 -1.66 -0.42 4.97
N PHE A 8 -2.12 0.32 5.97
CA PHE A 8 -1.38 0.46 7.20
C PHE A 8 -1.83 -0.65 8.13
N LEU A 9 -0.92 -1.54 8.40
CA LEU A 9 -1.11 -2.62 9.33
C LEU A 9 -0.50 -2.23 10.65
N LEU A 10 -1.22 -2.50 11.69
CA LEU A 10 -0.83 -2.27 13.05
C LEU A 10 -0.60 -3.61 13.72
N LEU A 11 0.56 -3.77 14.32
CA LEU A 11 0.85 -4.88 15.22
C LEU A 11 1.09 -4.30 16.60
N SER A 12 0.29 -4.71 17.59
CA SER A 12 0.60 -4.43 18.98
C SER A 12 1.81 -5.28 19.40
N LEU A 13 2.89 -4.61 19.79
CA LEU A 13 4.09 -5.25 20.29
C LEU A 13 4.01 -5.32 21.80
N GLY A 14 3.68 -6.49 22.31
CA GLY A 14 3.78 -6.81 23.72
C GLY A 14 5.23 -6.94 24.21
N ALA A 15 5.41 -7.36 25.46
CA ALA A 15 6.70 -7.78 25.98
C ALA A 15 7.27 -8.88 25.08
N ASN A 16 8.49 -8.70 24.61
CA ASN A 16 9.13 -9.66 23.73
C ASN A 16 9.89 -10.67 24.58
N ASP A 17 9.46 -11.91 24.56
CA ASP A 17 10.04 -13.02 25.29
C ASP A 17 11.21 -13.71 24.57
N ASN A 18 11.43 -13.38 23.31
CA ASN A 18 12.54 -13.95 22.55
C ASN A 18 13.78 -13.03 22.55
N ASN A 19 14.91 -13.63 22.86
CA ASN A 19 16.20 -12.94 22.94
C ASN A 19 16.73 -12.39 21.60
N LYS A 20 16.04 -12.67 20.48
CA LYS A 20 16.40 -12.19 19.14
C LYS A 20 15.59 -10.97 18.71
N ASN A 21 14.65 -10.52 19.54
CA ASN A 21 13.80 -9.36 19.26
C ASN A 21 13.08 -9.43 17.88
N GLN A 22 12.55 -10.59 17.57
CA GLN A 22 11.87 -10.85 16.29
C GLN A 22 10.36 -10.87 16.49
N PRO A 23 9.62 -9.83 16.09
CA PRO A 23 8.17 -9.86 16.14
C PRO A 23 7.60 -11.00 15.29
N TYR A 24 6.53 -11.62 15.79
CA TYR A 24 5.77 -12.63 15.05
C TYR A 24 4.78 -11.95 14.12
N PHE A 25 4.87 -12.24 12.83
CA PHE A 25 4.02 -11.67 11.79
C PHE A 25 2.98 -12.66 11.26
N ALA A 26 3.03 -13.90 11.68
CA ALA A 26 1.98 -14.88 11.43
C ALA A 26 1.96 -15.93 12.53
N SER A 27 0.75 -16.35 12.88
CA SER A 27 0.49 -17.48 13.77
C SER A 27 0.53 -18.80 12.98
N PRO A 28 0.61 -19.96 13.66
CA PRO A 28 0.52 -21.25 13.02
C PRO A 28 -0.69 -21.38 12.08
N GLY A 29 -0.41 -21.76 10.83
CA GLY A 29 -1.44 -21.94 9.80
C GLY A 29 -1.88 -20.66 9.06
N GLU A 30 -1.34 -19.50 9.40
CA GLU A 30 -1.67 -18.24 8.76
C GLU A 30 -0.45 -17.66 8.01
N LEU A 31 -0.44 -17.74 6.69
CA LEU A 31 0.65 -17.22 5.85
C LEU A 31 0.26 -15.97 5.04
N ARG A 32 -0.87 -15.32 5.39
CA ARG A 32 -1.36 -14.12 4.68
C ARG A 32 -0.38 -12.96 4.71
N VAL A 33 0.56 -12.93 5.66
CA VAL A 33 1.61 -11.90 5.71
C VAL A 33 2.37 -11.78 4.39
N PHE A 34 2.61 -12.89 3.67
CA PHE A 34 3.26 -12.87 2.36
C PHE A 34 2.39 -12.30 1.23
N ASN A 35 1.08 -12.22 1.46
CA ASN A 35 0.15 -11.51 0.56
C ASN A 35 0.06 -10.02 0.90
N ILE A 36 0.46 -9.62 2.10
CA ILE A 36 0.36 -8.25 2.61
C ILE A 36 1.68 -7.52 2.40
N LEU A 37 2.80 -8.14 2.81
CA LEU A 37 4.13 -7.55 2.70
C LEU A 37 4.82 -8.05 1.42
N PRO A 38 5.20 -7.15 0.51
CA PRO A 38 5.82 -7.53 -0.75
C PRO A 38 7.23 -8.07 -0.50
N VAL A 39 7.43 -9.34 -0.76
CA VAL A 39 8.75 -9.99 -0.72
C VAL A 39 9.43 -9.88 -2.08
N ARG A 40 10.75 -9.74 -2.09
CA ARG A 40 11.57 -9.72 -3.32
C ARG A 40 11.87 -11.14 -3.78
N THR A 41 12.54 -11.87 -2.92
CA THR A 41 12.98 -13.26 -3.17
C THR A 41 12.72 -14.10 -1.94
N MET A 42 12.47 -15.38 -2.14
CA MET A 42 12.38 -16.34 -1.05
C MET A 42 13.34 -17.49 -1.33
N HIS A 43 14.20 -17.81 -0.37
CA HIS A 43 15.18 -18.87 -0.51
C HIS A 43 15.25 -19.71 0.77
N PRO A 44 15.56 -21.01 0.64
CA PRO A 44 15.74 -21.87 1.79
C PRO A 44 17.03 -21.51 2.53
N HIS A 45 16.98 -21.59 3.84
CA HIS A 45 18.15 -21.47 4.73
C HIS A 45 18.16 -22.65 5.68
N ARG A 46 19.29 -23.35 5.76
CA ARG A 46 19.51 -24.47 6.68
C ARG A 46 20.38 -24.01 7.83
N ASN A 47 19.91 -24.21 9.05
CA ASN A 47 20.70 -23.90 10.24
C ASN A 47 21.72 -25.01 10.53
N THR A 48 22.58 -24.79 11.54
CA THR A 48 23.62 -25.75 11.95
C THR A 48 23.06 -27.07 12.49
N ALA A 49 21.81 -27.08 12.95
CA ALA A 49 21.09 -28.28 13.40
C ALA A 49 20.43 -29.05 12.24
N GLY A 50 20.55 -28.55 10.98
CA GLY A 50 19.96 -29.18 9.81
C GLY A 50 18.49 -28.81 9.55
N GLU A 51 17.90 -27.96 10.38
CA GLU A 51 16.51 -27.48 10.19
C GLU A 51 16.44 -26.46 9.06
N THR A 52 15.40 -26.58 8.23
CA THR A 52 15.18 -25.69 7.10
C THR A 52 14.17 -24.61 7.47
N SER A 53 14.54 -23.35 7.23
CA SER A 53 13.67 -22.19 7.23
C SER A 53 13.65 -21.55 5.84
N PHE A 54 12.71 -20.66 5.56
CA PHE A 54 12.65 -19.90 4.31
C PHE A 54 12.80 -18.41 4.63
N VAL A 55 13.76 -17.78 3.99
CA VAL A 55 14.07 -16.35 4.16
C VAL A 55 13.52 -15.60 2.96
N ALA A 56 12.75 -14.56 3.22
CA ALA A 56 12.17 -13.69 2.22
C ALA A 56 12.63 -12.24 2.47
N ASP A 57 13.40 -11.70 1.55
CA ASP A 57 13.90 -10.32 1.64
C ASP A 57 12.77 -9.33 1.32
N ILE A 58 12.70 -8.23 2.07
CA ILE A 58 11.74 -7.15 1.86
C ILE A 58 12.45 -5.81 1.70
N ASP A 59 11.86 -4.91 0.91
CA ASP A 59 12.30 -3.52 0.83
C ASP A 59 11.69 -2.75 1.98
N PHE A 60 12.49 -2.47 3.01
CA PHE A 60 12.00 -1.90 4.25
C PHE A 60 12.72 -0.61 4.62
N THR A 61 11.93 0.39 4.99
CA THR A 61 12.43 1.70 5.40
C THR A 61 11.69 2.16 6.67
N TRP A 62 12.43 2.50 7.70
CA TRP A 62 11.87 3.14 8.88
C TRP A 62 11.49 4.59 8.61
N LEU A 63 10.36 5.03 9.17
CA LEU A 63 9.94 6.43 9.22
C LEU A 63 10.04 6.96 10.64
N THR A 64 10.45 8.22 10.77
CA THR A 64 10.34 8.97 12.02
C THR A 64 9.04 9.78 12.04
N ALA A 65 8.68 10.32 13.20
CA ALA A 65 7.55 11.23 13.34
C ALA A 65 7.70 12.54 12.50
N SER A 66 8.94 12.91 12.17
CA SER A 66 9.24 14.04 11.27
C SER A 66 9.18 13.68 9.78
N GLY A 67 8.92 12.40 9.43
CA GLY A 67 8.91 11.91 8.05
C GLY A 67 10.29 11.55 7.50
N SER A 68 11.36 11.61 8.31
CA SER A 68 12.70 11.17 7.90
C SER A 68 12.72 9.68 7.63
N ARG A 69 13.48 9.27 6.61
CA ARG A 69 13.56 7.90 6.10
C ARG A 69 14.89 7.25 6.45
N HIS A 70 14.86 6.04 6.99
CA HIS A 70 16.03 5.28 7.39
C HIS A 70 15.92 3.85 6.81
N PRO A 71 16.57 3.56 5.67
CA PRO A 71 16.53 2.23 5.07
C PRO A 71 17.06 1.16 6.03
N ALA A 72 16.45 -0.02 6.01
CA ALA A 72 16.87 -1.21 6.73
C ALA A 72 17.20 -2.33 5.72
N PRO A 73 18.41 -2.33 5.15
CA PRO A 73 18.76 -3.13 3.98
C PRO A 73 18.79 -4.64 4.24
N ARG A 74 18.79 -5.05 5.50
CA ARG A 74 18.80 -6.47 5.92
C ARG A 74 17.48 -6.96 6.47
N ALA A 75 16.40 -6.16 6.31
CA ALA A 75 15.08 -6.53 6.75
C ALA A 75 14.54 -7.73 5.93
N LYS A 76 13.97 -8.70 6.63
CA LYS A 76 13.49 -9.95 6.04
C LYS A 76 12.38 -10.58 6.86
N LEU A 77 11.59 -11.41 6.22
CA LEU A 77 10.68 -12.35 6.86
C LEU A 77 11.33 -13.72 6.89
N ILE A 78 11.18 -14.46 7.99
CA ILE A 78 11.68 -15.82 8.14
C ILE A 78 10.50 -16.72 8.46
N LEU A 79 10.17 -17.63 7.55
CA LEU A 79 9.21 -18.70 7.77
C LEU A 79 9.92 -19.92 8.38
N TYR A 80 9.41 -20.37 9.50
CA TYR A 80 9.82 -21.60 10.18
C TYR A 80 8.75 -22.68 10.01
N PRO A 81 8.88 -23.61 9.04
CA PRO A 81 7.86 -24.62 8.77
C PRO A 81 7.56 -25.54 9.94
N GLN A 82 8.54 -25.77 10.82
CA GLN A 82 8.41 -26.62 12.01
C GLN A 82 7.41 -26.06 13.04
N TYR A 83 7.30 -24.73 13.09
CA TYR A 83 6.46 -23.99 14.04
C TYR A 83 5.34 -23.20 13.35
N PRO A 84 5.06 -23.44 12.09
CA PRO A 84 4.41 -22.64 11.03
C PRO A 84 4.19 -21.16 11.42
N GLU A 85 5.28 -20.48 11.70
CA GLU A 85 5.32 -19.07 12.10
C GLU A 85 6.20 -18.25 11.16
N VAL A 86 5.88 -16.97 11.02
CA VAL A 86 6.69 -15.99 10.29
C VAL A 86 7.20 -14.94 11.26
N ARG A 87 8.52 -14.74 11.27
CA ARG A 87 9.19 -13.73 12.09
C ARG A 87 9.75 -12.61 11.24
N PHE A 88 9.59 -11.38 11.71
CA PHE A 88 10.27 -10.22 11.15
C PHE A 88 11.66 -10.08 11.76
N SER A 89 12.69 -9.96 10.94
CA SER A 89 14.09 -9.99 11.35
C SER A 89 14.94 -9.01 10.54
N GLY A 90 16.13 -8.68 11.06
CA GLY A 90 17.13 -7.83 10.37
C GLY A 90 16.72 -6.37 10.20
N PHE A 91 15.62 -5.95 10.75
CA PHE A 91 15.02 -4.63 10.57
C PHE A 91 15.79 -3.48 11.25
N LEU A 92 16.74 -3.79 12.12
CA LEU A 92 17.68 -2.82 12.70
C LEU A 92 19.09 -2.95 12.12
N ASP A 93 19.39 -4.05 11.44
CA ASP A 93 20.71 -4.34 10.92
C ASP A 93 21.06 -3.42 9.75
N GLY A 94 22.07 -2.57 9.96
CA GLY A 94 22.48 -1.56 8.99
C GLY A 94 21.54 -0.35 8.90
N ALA A 95 20.51 -0.28 9.73
CA ALA A 95 19.63 0.88 9.82
C ALA A 95 20.15 1.88 10.87
N ASN A 96 20.39 3.12 10.46
CA ASN A 96 20.62 4.23 11.39
C ASN A 96 19.27 4.85 11.77
N PHE A 97 18.54 4.18 12.66
CA PHE A 97 17.17 4.53 13.03
C PHE A 97 17.10 5.10 14.45
N PRO A 98 16.70 6.39 14.62
CA PRO A 98 16.69 7.06 15.93
C PRO A 98 15.84 6.40 17.00
N ALA A 99 14.73 5.76 16.62
CA ALA A 99 13.82 5.07 17.53
C ALA A 99 14.14 3.57 17.66
N ALA A 100 15.37 3.13 17.33
CA ALA A 100 15.77 1.73 17.37
C ALA A 100 15.55 1.09 18.76
N ASP A 101 15.70 1.84 19.83
CA ASP A 101 15.53 1.34 21.20
C ASP A 101 14.10 0.86 21.48
N LEU A 102 13.10 1.42 20.81
CA LEU A 102 11.72 0.92 20.88
C LEU A 102 11.56 -0.47 20.25
N MET A 103 12.49 -0.88 19.42
CA MET A 103 12.48 -2.19 18.75
C MET A 103 13.53 -3.15 19.32
N ARG A 104 14.43 -2.69 20.19
CA ARG A 104 15.45 -3.55 20.80
C ARG A 104 14.84 -4.39 21.92
N TYR A 105 15.35 -5.61 22.04
CA TYR A 105 15.11 -6.43 23.21
C TYR A 105 15.95 -5.93 24.37
N ASP A 106 15.31 -5.75 25.52
CA ASP A 106 15.99 -5.49 26.77
C ASP A 106 15.49 -6.49 27.82
N ALA A 107 16.35 -7.45 28.18
CA ALA A 107 16.04 -8.47 29.17
C ALA A 107 15.88 -7.92 30.60
N GLN A 108 16.40 -6.71 30.85
CA GLN A 108 16.44 -6.12 32.19
C GLN A 108 15.30 -5.11 32.41
N HIS A 109 14.72 -4.59 31.34
CA HIS A 109 13.66 -3.59 31.40
C HIS A 109 12.44 -4.04 30.60
N SER A 110 11.30 -4.07 31.27
CA SER A 110 10.02 -4.23 30.59
C SER A 110 9.78 -3.03 29.68
N LEU A 111 9.94 -3.22 28.38
CA LEU A 111 9.60 -2.17 27.42
C LEU A 111 8.09 -1.85 27.52
N PRO A 112 7.71 -0.56 27.51
CA PRO A 112 6.31 -0.18 27.51
C PRO A 112 5.62 -0.73 26.26
N GLU A 113 4.31 -0.88 26.34
CA GLU A 113 3.49 -1.31 25.19
C GLU A 113 3.71 -0.39 23.98
N ARG A 114 3.97 -1.01 22.84
CA ARG A 114 4.37 -0.33 21.60
C ARG A 114 3.49 -0.75 20.45
N ILE A 115 3.42 0.12 19.47
CA ILE A 115 2.65 -0.10 18.25
C ILE A 115 3.60 0.03 17.08
N LEU A 116 3.63 -0.99 16.22
CA LEU A 116 4.33 -0.99 14.95
C LEU A 116 3.33 -0.78 13.81
N PHE A 117 3.44 0.33 13.14
CA PHE A 117 2.72 0.59 11.89
C PHE A 117 3.53 0.09 10.71
N LEU A 118 2.88 -0.58 9.78
CA LEU A 118 3.46 -1.01 8.51
C LEU A 118 2.64 -0.44 7.36
N GLY A 119 3.31 0.24 6.45
CA GLY A 119 2.72 0.78 5.23
C GLY A 119 3.35 0.12 4.01
N VAL A 120 2.52 -0.26 3.04
CA VAL A 120 2.98 -0.82 1.78
C VAL A 120 2.59 0.11 0.65
N THR A 121 3.54 0.48 -0.20
CA THR A 121 3.29 1.33 -1.36
C THR A 121 2.99 0.50 -2.61
N PRO A 122 2.35 1.08 -3.63
CA PRO A 122 2.20 0.44 -4.94
C PRO A 122 3.53 0.04 -5.58
N ALA A 123 4.62 0.76 -5.27
CA ALA A 123 5.98 0.42 -5.70
C ALA A 123 6.60 -0.76 -4.92
N ARG A 124 5.81 -1.48 -4.12
CA ARG A 124 6.23 -2.64 -3.33
C ARG A 124 7.29 -2.33 -2.27
N GLN A 125 7.35 -1.11 -1.78
CA GLN A 125 8.17 -0.72 -0.64
C GLN A 125 7.37 -0.83 0.65
N THR A 126 7.99 -1.35 1.70
CA THR A 126 7.40 -1.41 3.03
C THR A 126 8.01 -0.33 3.92
N PHE A 127 7.17 0.45 4.54
CA PHE A 127 7.56 1.45 5.54
C PHE A 127 7.12 1.00 6.93
N GLY A 128 7.98 1.23 7.91
CA GLY A 128 7.69 0.98 9.32
C GLY A 128 7.76 2.25 10.15
N PHE A 129 6.82 2.39 11.07
CA PHE A 129 6.83 3.44 12.10
C PHE A 129 6.48 2.81 13.43
N VAL A 130 7.31 3.02 14.45
CA VAL A 130 7.08 2.50 15.80
C VAL A 130 6.87 3.64 16.79
N THR A 131 5.90 3.48 17.68
CA THR A 131 5.58 4.45 18.73
C THR A 131 5.08 3.76 19.99
N LEU A 132 5.01 4.50 21.09
CA LEU A 132 4.42 4.02 22.35
C LEU A 132 2.89 3.99 22.23
N ALA A 133 2.25 2.92 22.73
CA ALA A 133 0.80 2.79 22.74
C ALA A 133 0.11 3.93 23.53
N ARG A 134 0.74 4.39 24.60
CA ARG A 134 0.26 5.52 25.41
C ARG A 134 0.68 6.89 24.87
N GLY A 135 1.42 6.93 23.76
CA GLY A 135 1.80 8.17 23.08
C GLY A 135 0.63 8.86 22.36
N PRO A 136 0.83 10.07 21.79
CA PRO A 136 -0.23 10.79 21.09
C PRO A 136 -0.87 10.01 19.96
N VAL A 137 -0.06 9.35 19.13
CA VAL A 137 -0.54 8.51 18.00
C VAL A 137 -1.28 7.29 18.50
N GLY A 138 -0.79 6.62 19.55
CA GLY A 138 -1.46 5.46 20.13
C GLY A 138 -2.83 5.81 20.72
N ARG A 139 -2.97 6.98 21.36
CA ARG A 139 -4.28 7.46 21.85
C ARG A 139 -5.26 7.78 20.72
N GLN A 140 -4.77 8.37 19.62
CA GLN A 140 -5.60 8.59 18.43
C GLN A 140 -6.08 7.28 17.83
N LEU A 141 -5.21 6.28 17.78
CA LEU A 141 -5.57 4.95 17.30
C LEU A 141 -6.63 4.30 18.19
N ALA A 142 -6.46 4.33 19.52
CA ALA A 142 -7.42 3.79 20.46
C ALA A 142 -8.81 4.45 20.33
N ALA A 143 -8.88 5.70 19.88
CA ALA A 143 -10.12 6.41 19.64
C ALA A 143 -10.86 5.96 18.35
N LEU A 144 -10.22 5.17 17.46
CA LEU A 144 -10.87 4.64 16.25
C LEU A 144 -11.82 3.46 16.55
N GLY A 145 -11.78 2.91 17.77
CA GLY A 145 -12.57 1.75 18.14
C GLY A 145 -12.03 0.44 17.55
N ASP A 146 -12.94 -0.50 17.27
CA ASP A 146 -12.58 -1.82 16.75
C ASP A 146 -12.10 -1.71 15.29
N LEU A 147 -10.90 -2.21 15.05
CA LEU A 147 -10.30 -2.26 13.72
C LEU A 147 -10.42 -3.66 13.10
N PRO A 148 -10.64 -3.76 11.78
CA PRO A 148 -10.60 -5.04 11.09
C PRO A 148 -9.29 -5.78 11.34
N GLN A 149 -9.36 -7.07 11.64
CA GLN A 149 -8.19 -7.90 11.89
C GLN A 149 -7.89 -8.78 10.67
N VAL A 150 -6.62 -8.80 10.25
CA VAL A 150 -6.11 -9.65 9.17
C VAL A 150 -4.88 -10.39 9.68
N GLY A 151 -5.06 -11.66 10.05
CA GLY A 151 -4.01 -12.43 10.74
C GLY A 151 -3.67 -11.82 12.10
N VAL A 152 -2.41 -11.50 12.32
CA VAL A 152 -1.93 -10.83 13.54
C VAL A 152 -1.99 -9.30 13.46
N PHE A 153 -2.41 -8.77 12.32
CA PHE A 153 -2.45 -7.33 12.07
C PHE A 153 -3.87 -6.78 12.20
N TYR A 154 -3.95 -5.49 12.51
CA TYR A 154 -5.14 -4.70 12.38
C TYR A 154 -5.02 -3.76 11.20
N GLU A 155 -6.03 -3.71 10.36
CA GLU A 155 -6.06 -2.78 9.24
C GLU A 155 -6.47 -1.40 9.74
N VAL A 156 -5.56 -0.43 9.58
CA VAL A 156 -5.89 0.97 9.87
C VAL A 156 -6.43 1.58 8.59
N PRO A 157 -7.71 1.93 8.52
CA PRO A 157 -8.23 2.62 7.36
C PRO A 157 -7.50 3.97 7.24
N LEU A 158 -6.72 4.13 6.17
CA LEU A 158 -6.05 5.41 5.87
C LEU A 158 -7.04 6.53 5.65
N VAL A 159 -8.23 6.12 5.31
CA VAL A 159 -9.42 6.95 5.23
C VAL A 159 -10.33 6.55 6.39
N ALA A 160 -9.88 6.70 7.64
CA ALA A 160 -10.82 6.81 8.73
C ALA A 160 -11.65 8.06 8.44
N ALA A 161 -12.83 7.84 7.89
CA ALA A 161 -13.93 8.81 7.80
C ALA A 161 -13.55 10.28 7.49
N ARG A 162 -12.46 10.56 6.82
CA ARG A 162 -12.46 11.72 5.95
C ARG A 162 -13.37 11.32 4.83
N ASP A 163 -14.55 11.90 4.83
CA ASP A 163 -15.47 11.83 3.71
C ASP A 163 -14.64 11.83 2.43
N GLY A 164 -14.52 10.65 1.76
CA GLY A 164 -13.70 10.52 0.55
C GLY A 164 -14.10 11.56 -0.47
N LYS A 165 -15.39 11.99 -0.42
CA LYS A 165 -15.91 13.13 -1.13
C LYS A 165 -15.25 14.45 -0.70
N ALA A 166 -15.09 14.70 0.59
CA ALA A 166 -14.45 15.93 1.07
C ALA A 166 -12.98 15.98 0.66
N LEU A 167 -12.27 14.84 0.69
CA LEU A 167 -10.90 14.74 0.22
C LEU A 167 -10.81 14.96 -1.29
N LEU A 168 -11.67 14.32 -2.08
CA LEU A 168 -11.74 14.52 -3.53
C LEU A 168 -12.05 15.97 -3.86
N CYS A 169 -13.06 16.57 -3.22
CA CYS A 169 -13.41 17.97 -3.42
C CYS A 169 -12.25 18.91 -3.06
N HIS A 170 -11.52 18.64 -1.98
CA HIS A 170 -10.34 19.41 -1.61
C HIS A 170 -9.27 19.36 -2.72
N GLU A 171 -8.94 18.17 -3.22
CA GLU A 171 -7.96 18.01 -4.29
C GLU A 171 -8.42 18.64 -5.61
N LEU A 172 -9.70 18.50 -5.95
CA LEU A 172 -10.26 19.16 -7.14
C LEU A 172 -10.21 20.67 -7.04
N HIS A 173 -10.48 21.26 -5.86
CA HIS A 173 -10.29 22.71 -5.63
C HIS A 173 -8.82 23.11 -5.79
N ARG A 174 -7.89 22.35 -5.20
CA ARG A 174 -6.46 22.60 -5.36
C ARG A 174 -6.06 22.58 -6.85
N ILE A 175 -6.55 21.62 -7.63
CA ILE A 175 -6.26 21.52 -9.07
C ILE A 175 -6.89 22.70 -9.82
N HIS A 176 -8.12 23.07 -9.49
CA HIS A 176 -8.81 24.24 -10.07
C HIS A 176 -8.02 25.54 -9.83
N ASP A 177 -7.47 25.71 -8.65
CA ASP A 177 -6.71 26.92 -8.27
C ASP A 177 -5.36 27.02 -9.00
N LEU A 178 -4.86 25.92 -9.60
CA LEU A 178 -3.69 25.97 -10.51
C LEU A 178 -3.98 26.73 -11.82
N GLY A 179 -5.25 26.91 -12.17
CA GLY A 179 -5.68 27.53 -13.43
C GLY A 179 -5.31 26.67 -14.64
N TRP A 180 -4.83 27.27 -15.71
CA TRP A 180 -4.40 26.56 -16.91
C TRP A 180 -3.02 25.96 -16.72
N ILE A 181 -2.94 24.63 -16.78
CA ILE A 181 -1.69 23.88 -16.64
C ILE A 181 -1.36 23.12 -17.92
N PRO A 182 -0.08 22.85 -18.19
CA PRO A 182 0.32 21.99 -19.31
C PRO A 182 -0.29 20.60 -19.18
N ALA A 183 -0.73 20.04 -20.30
CA ALA A 183 -1.24 18.68 -20.33
C ALA A 183 -0.12 17.66 -20.07
N THR A 184 -0.32 16.80 -19.09
CA THR A 184 0.65 15.81 -18.63
C THR A 184 0.03 14.43 -18.46
N THR A 185 0.87 13.42 -18.44
CA THR A 185 0.56 12.04 -18.06
C THR A 185 1.72 11.46 -17.26
N MET A 186 1.58 10.25 -16.73
CA MET A 186 2.66 9.54 -16.08
C MET A 186 3.11 8.36 -16.93
N GLU A 187 4.43 8.20 -17.06
CA GLU A 187 5.07 7.06 -17.72
C GLU A 187 6.14 6.46 -16.81
N ARG A 188 6.53 5.20 -17.08
CA ARG A 188 7.62 4.57 -16.33
C ARG A 188 8.95 4.95 -16.96
N ASP A 189 9.90 5.40 -16.14
CA ASP A 189 11.29 5.61 -16.55
C ASP A 189 12.04 4.26 -16.73
N ALA A 190 13.30 4.33 -17.13
CA ALA A 190 14.16 3.16 -17.31
C ALA A 190 14.39 2.34 -16.00
N HIS A 191 14.08 2.92 -14.85
CA HIS A 191 14.19 2.29 -13.52
C HIS A 191 12.83 1.81 -12.99
N GLY A 192 11.75 1.95 -13.78
CA GLY A 192 10.40 1.55 -13.42
C GLY A 192 9.66 2.54 -12.52
N ASN A 193 10.18 3.74 -12.28
CA ASN A 193 9.52 4.78 -11.51
C ASN A 193 8.53 5.56 -12.37
N TRP A 194 7.41 5.97 -11.77
CA TRP A 194 6.47 6.85 -12.43
C TRP A 194 7.01 8.28 -12.49
N VAL A 195 7.12 8.81 -13.69
CA VAL A 195 7.56 10.19 -13.97
C VAL A 195 6.52 10.93 -14.78
N ARG A 196 6.36 12.21 -14.50
CA ARG A 196 5.45 13.09 -15.23
C ARG A 196 6.07 13.48 -16.56
N VAL A 197 5.32 13.28 -17.65
CA VAL A 197 5.74 13.63 -19.02
C VAL A 197 4.63 14.45 -19.71
N PRO A 198 4.98 15.26 -20.74
CA PRO A 198 3.99 15.98 -21.53
C PRO A 198 3.02 15.02 -22.24
N CYS A 199 1.74 15.32 -22.17
CA CYS A 199 0.69 14.58 -22.87
C CYS A 199 0.28 15.28 -24.17
N ARG A 200 0.00 14.50 -25.24
CA ARG A 200 -0.52 15.02 -26.51
C ARG A 200 -1.68 14.14 -27.00
N GLY A 201 -2.80 14.76 -27.32
CA GLY A 201 -3.95 14.09 -27.88
C GLY A 201 -5.26 14.31 -27.11
N PRO A 202 -6.37 13.74 -27.58
CA PRO A 202 -7.72 14.05 -27.06
C PRO A 202 -7.98 13.54 -25.63
N ARG A 203 -7.21 12.56 -25.15
CA ARG A 203 -7.34 11.99 -23.80
C ARG A 203 -6.58 12.78 -22.73
N CYS A 204 -5.83 13.79 -23.11
CA CYS A 204 -4.92 14.45 -22.17
C CYS A 204 -5.62 15.17 -21.02
N GLY A 205 -6.88 15.57 -21.18
CA GLY A 205 -7.66 16.15 -20.07
C GLY A 205 -7.79 15.16 -18.88
N GLY A 206 -8.23 13.94 -19.16
CA GLY A 206 -8.31 12.86 -18.16
C GLY A 206 -6.94 12.51 -17.58
N CYS A 207 -5.95 12.23 -18.43
CA CYS A 207 -4.60 11.90 -18.00
C CYS A 207 -3.98 12.99 -17.11
N THR A 208 -4.24 14.29 -17.41
CA THR A 208 -3.74 15.40 -16.60
C THR A 208 -4.43 15.42 -15.23
N LEU A 209 -5.74 15.22 -15.18
CA LEU A 209 -6.49 15.14 -13.93
C LEU A 209 -5.98 13.99 -13.05
N GLU A 210 -5.85 12.80 -13.62
CA GLU A 210 -5.29 11.63 -12.93
C GLU A 210 -3.86 11.91 -12.42
N THR A 211 -3.00 12.51 -13.27
CA THR A 211 -1.63 12.90 -12.89
C THR A 211 -1.61 13.88 -11.71
N GLU A 212 -2.49 14.89 -11.71
CA GLU A 212 -2.59 15.86 -10.61
C GLU A 212 -3.15 15.25 -9.32
N LEU A 213 -4.02 14.25 -9.42
CA LEU A 213 -4.50 13.45 -8.30
C LEU A 213 -3.49 12.39 -7.83
N GLY A 214 -2.37 12.24 -8.54
CA GLY A 214 -1.33 11.24 -8.23
C GLY A 214 -1.74 9.80 -8.57
N ILE A 215 -2.65 9.62 -9.51
CA ILE A 215 -3.14 8.33 -10.00
C ILE A 215 -2.28 7.93 -11.21
N PRO A 216 -1.44 6.89 -11.12
CA PRO A 216 -0.73 6.39 -12.28
C PRO A 216 -1.70 5.66 -13.23
N PRO A 217 -1.43 5.65 -14.55
CA PRO A 217 -2.20 4.86 -15.49
C PRO A 217 -2.28 3.40 -15.06
N ASN A 218 -3.49 2.86 -14.99
CA ASN A 218 -3.77 1.48 -14.61
C ASN A 218 -5.01 0.97 -15.38
N ASP A 219 -5.18 -0.35 -15.38
CA ASP A 219 -6.33 -1.04 -15.96
C ASP A 219 -7.24 -1.61 -14.84
N ASP A 220 -7.16 -1.05 -13.63
CA ASP A 220 -7.93 -1.52 -12.48
C ASP A 220 -9.40 -1.08 -12.63
N ALA A 221 -10.32 -1.99 -12.30
CA ALA A 221 -11.77 -1.73 -12.30
C ALA A 221 -12.26 -1.07 -11.01
N GLU A 222 -11.35 -0.61 -10.16
CA GLU A 222 -11.68 0.00 -8.88
C GLU A 222 -11.73 1.53 -8.96
N PRO A 223 -12.44 2.17 -8.01
CA PRO A 223 -12.51 3.63 -7.97
C PRO A 223 -11.13 4.30 -7.94
N ASP A 224 -10.94 5.33 -8.74
CA ASP A 224 -9.67 6.00 -8.97
C ASP A 224 -9.10 6.71 -7.74
N PHE A 225 -9.94 7.39 -6.96
CA PHE A 225 -9.48 8.26 -5.86
C PHE A 225 -10.41 8.22 -4.65
N ALA A 226 -9.88 7.83 -3.49
CA ALA A 226 -10.59 7.84 -2.20
C ALA A 226 -11.99 7.16 -2.24
N GLY A 227 -12.14 6.12 -3.06
CA GLY A 227 -13.41 5.40 -3.25
C GLY A 227 -14.34 6.02 -4.29
N TRP A 228 -13.89 7.00 -5.05
CA TRP A 228 -14.64 7.67 -6.10
C TRP A 228 -14.00 7.42 -7.47
N GLU A 229 -14.86 7.09 -8.45
CA GLU A 229 -14.50 7.09 -9.86
C GLU A 229 -14.47 8.55 -10.36
N VAL A 230 -13.38 8.95 -11.03
CA VAL A 230 -13.16 10.32 -11.50
C VAL A 230 -13.25 10.34 -13.02
N LYS A 231 -14.20 11.09 -13.55
CA LYS A 231 -14.39 11.26 -15.00
C LYS A 231 -14.22 12.73 -15.40
N GLN A 232 -13.26 12.99 -16.27
CA GLN A 232 -13.10 14.30 -16.89
C GLN A 232 -14.02 14.42 -18.10
N HIS A 233 -14.77 15.50 -18.17
CA HIS A 233 -15.62 15.83 -19.30
C HIS A 233 -15.24 17.21 -19.85
N ALA A 234 -15.04 17.28 -21.18
CA ALA A 234 -14.76 18.55 -21.84
C ALA A 234 -16.05 19.32 -22.11
N VAL A 235 -16.08 20.56 -21.70
CA VAL A 235 -17.21 21.48 -21.97
C VAL A 235 -16.71 22.73 -22.66
N SER A 236 -17.52 23.33 -23.52
CA SER A 236 -17.20 24.58 -24.18
C SER A 236 -17.32 25.78 -23.23
N THR A 237 -18.25 25.73 -22.30
CA THR A 237 -18.47 26.72 -21.24
C THR A 237 -19.05 26.04 -20.01
N PHE A 238 -18.79 26.58 -18.81
CA PHE A 238 -19.38 26.05 -17.59
C PHE A 238 -20.93 26.15 -17.54
N ALA A 239 -21.52 27.05 -18.32
CA ALA A 239 -22.98 27.14 -18.44
C ALA A 239 -23.62 25.92 -19.15
N ASN A 240 -22.83 25.12 -19.86
CA ASN A 240 -23.27 23.97 -20.64
C ASN A 240 -22.79 22.63 -20.09
N ILE A 241 -22.57 22.54 -18.77
CA ILE A 241 -22.08 21.33 -18.10
C ILE A 241 -22.99 20.12 -18.39
N GLU A 242 -24.29 20.34 -18.50
CA GLU A 242 -25.30 19.28 -18.74
C GLU A 242 -25.54 18.97 -20.22
N ALA A 243 -24.89 19.66 -21.16
CA ALA A 243 -25.21 19.57 -22.59
C ALA A 243 -24.66 18.32 -23.29
N GLY A 244 -24.00 17.40 -22.62
CA GLY A 244 -23.39 16.22 -23.22
C GLY A 244 -23.75 14.92 -22.49
N VAL A 245 -23.74 13.82 -23.25
CA VAL A 245 -23.86 12.48 -22.66
C VAL A 245 -22.51 12.12 -22.03
N ILE A 246 -22.52 11.81 -20.74
CA ILE A 246 -21.34 11.34 -20.00
C ILE A 246 -21.48 9.84 -19.80
N THR A 247 -20.51 9.06 -20.31
CA THR A 247 -20.42 7.63 -20.01
C THR A 247 -19.79 7.45 -18.65
N LEU A 248 -20.56 7.02 -17.67
CA LEU A 248 -20.09 6.79 -16.31
C LEU A 248 -19.31 5.47 -16.17
N PHE A 249 -19.74 4.45 -16.89
CA PHE A 249 -19.07 3.15 -16.93
C PHE A 249 -19.39 2.43 -18.25
N THR A 250 -18.49 1.57 -18.67
CA THR A 250 -18.71 0.67 -19.81
C THR A 250 -18.66 -0.75 -19.28
N PRO A 251 -19.81 -1.43 -19.14
CA PRO A 251 -19.81 -2.80 -18.64
C PRO A 251 -19.14 -3.74 -19.65
N GLU A 252 -18.20 -4.51 -19.21
CA GLU A 252 -17.57 -5.56 -20.01
C GLU A 252 -18.18 -6.93 -19.69
N PRO A 253 -18.32 -7.81 -20.71
CA PRO A 253 -18.78 -9.18 -20.47
C PRO A 253 -17.90 -9.92 -19.50
N GLN A 254 -18.47 -10.50 -18.45
CA GLN A 254 -17.74 -11.29 -17.44
C GLN A 254 -17.57 -12.76 -17.82
N GLY A 255 -18.21 -13.20 -18.93
CA GLY A 255 -18.10 -14.57 -19.46
C GLY A 255 -18.59 -14.68 -20.91
N GLY A 256 -18.58 -15.92 -21.44
CA GLY A 256 -19.01 -16.22 -22.80
C GLY A 256 -17.93 -15.99 -23.85
N VAL A 257 -18.31 -16.17 -25.13
CA VAL A 257 -17.35 -16.19 -26.26
C VAL A 257 -16.46 -14.96 -26.33
N TYR A 258 -16.98 -13.79 -26.01
CA TYR A 258 -16.20 -12.54 -26.00
C TYR A 258 -15.05 -12.60 -24.98
N ARG A 259 -15.36 -13.00 -23.75
CA ARG A 259 -14.39 -13.09 -22.65
C ARG A 259 -13.44 -14.29 -22.81
N ASP A 260 -14.00 -15.44 -23.15
CA ASP A 260 -13.27 -16.72 -23.11
C ASP A 260 -12.39 -16.95 -24.33
N GLN A 261 -12.79 -16.40 -25.49
CA GLN A 261 -12.14 -16.63 -26.79
C GLN A 261 -11.67 -15.34 -27.49
N GLY A 262 -12.04 -14.18 -26.95
CA GLY A 262 -11.67 -12.87 -27.48
C GLY A 262 -12.64 -12.32 -28.51
N VAL A 263 -12.40 -11.08 -28.94
CA VAL A 263 -13.29 -10.31 -29.83
C VAL A 263 -13.42 -10.95 -31.21
N ILE A 264 -12.38 -11.54 -31.78
CA ILE A 264 -12.40 -12.06 -33.15
C ILE A 264 -13.34 -13.27 -33.27
N PRO A 265 -13.27 -14.31 -32.43
CA PRO A 265 -14.26 -15.39 -32.43
C PRO A 265 -15.70 -14.91 -32.16
N PHE A 266 -15.86 -13.93 -31.26
CA PHE A 266 -17.16 -13.34 -30.99
C PHE A 266 -17.77 -12.68 -32.24
N MET A 267 -16.98 -11.83 -32.92
CA MET A 267 -17.44 -11.18 -34.16
C MET A 267 -17.75 -12.16 -35.29
N ARG A 268 -16.96 -13.25 -35.42
CA ARG A 268 -17.22 -14.31 -36.41
C ARG A 268 -18.49 -15.10 -36.16
N ARG A 269 -18.92 -15.17 -34.89
CA ARG A 269 -20.09 -15.97 -34.49
C ARG A 269 -21.38 -15.16 -34.44
N TYR A 270 -21.30 -13.88 -34.11
CA TYR A 270 -22.47 -13.06 -33.83
C TYR A 270 -22.53 -11.72 -34.62
N GLY A 271 -21.46 -11.38 -35.35
CA GLY A 271 -21.33 -10.15 -36.14
C GLY A 271 -21.73 -10.23 -37.62
#